data_f08298f9340774b88f204d7ec9b6e041
#
_entry.id   f08298f9340774b88f204d7ec9b6e041
#
_cell.length_a   1.000
_cell.length_b   1.000
_cell.length_c   1.000
_cell.angle_alpha   90.00
_cell.angle_beta   90.00
_cell.angle_gamma   90.00
#
_symmetry.space_group_name_H-M   'P 1'
#
loop_
_entity.id
_entity.type
_entity.pdbx_description
1 polymer ?
#
loop_
_entity_poly.entity_id
_entity_poly.type
_entity_poly.pdbx_seq_one_letter_code
_entity_poly.pdbx_strand_id
1 'polypeptide(L)'
;MKFLKFILFSLGCLFFMNPVNAQMSANPPEVGKKIRAMGTDFNRKVIGTTMKIYGPLLAKAPKDGVTVSLNQSYGPHERNVLDIYQPKSKSGSLPIVIFFHGGGFVRGDKKTQGNLGTYFARNNVVGMMANYRLAPKSKWPSGPEDIATAIKWVKQNGTKFGGDHRKIFLMGGSAGTGHVGSYVFFEKYHVRDDGVKGAILVSGPSYDLSTKVTPKGVLGHPGERAYFGADASKYSSMSAINNIEGRKIPVFIAYAELDMPMIQNQNLLLINALYKRDKLLPTVKQVLGHNHMSILKHINTKDESLGPDLLEFIKIRSIN
;
A
#
# COMPACT_ATOMS: atom_id res chain seq x y z
N MET A 1 67.36 44.55 19.50
CA MET A 1 65.85 44.57 19.47
C MET A 1 65.40 43.99 18.15
N LYS A 2 64.92 42.74 18.15
CA LYS A 2 64.46 42.09 16.91
C LYS A 2 62.90 41.98 17.09
N PHE A 3 62.16 42.61 16.19
CA PHE A 3 60.73 42.54 16.12
C PHE A 3 60.31 41.23 15.41
N LEU A 4 59.58 40.36 16.11
CA LEU A 4 59.02 39.13 15.58
C LEU A 4 57.61 39.46 15.08
N LYS A 5 57.40 39.37 13.75
CA LYS A 5 56.07 39.51 13.14
C LYS A 5 55.33 38.18 13.25
N PHE A 6 54.25 38.16 14.00
CA PHE A 6 53.28 37.08 13.98
C PHE A 6 52.34 37.26 12.77
N ILE A 7 52.35 36.29 11.85
CA ILE A 7 51.38 36.17 10.76
C ILE A 7 50.27 35.25 11.27
N LEU A 8 49.10 35.81 11.52
CA LEU A 8 47.88 35.02 11.76
C LEU A 8 47.36 34.46 10.42
N PHE A 9 47.43 33.16 10.25
CA PHE A 9 46.70 32.43 9.21
C PHE A 9 45.28 32.18 9.73
N SER A 10 44.27 32.91 9.24
CA SER A 10 42.87 32.60 9.47
C SER A 10 42.47 31.50 8.49
N LEU A 11 42.33 30.28 9.01
CA LEU A 11 41.72 29.16 8.28
C LEU A 11 40.22 29.38 8.20
N GLY A 12 39.74 29.95 7.10
CA GLY A 12 38.32 30.07 6.81
C GLY A 12 37.75 28.69 6.52
N CYS A 13 37.09 28.06 7.50
CA CYS A 13 36.24 26.91 7.27
C CYS A 13 35.02 27.36 6.46
N LEU A 14 35.05 27.18 5.15
CA LEU A 14 33.86 27.23 4.31
C LEU A 14 32.99 26.02 4.63
N PHE A 15 32.04 26.21 5.54
CA PHE A 15 30.93 25.28 5.69
C PHE A 15 30.11 25.37 4.40
N PHE A 16 30.29 24.41 3.51
CA PHE A 16 29.27 24.11 2.51
C PHE A 16 28.03 23.60 3.25
N MET A 17 27.13 24.50 3.60
CA MET A 17 25.77 24.13 3.95
C MET A 17 25.12 23.55 2.68
N ASN A 18 25.13 22.23 2.56
CA ASN A 18 24.17 21.58 1.67
C ASN A 18 22.78 22.04 2.12
N PRO A 19 21.98 22.63 1.24
CA PRO A 19 20.60 22.92 1.61
C PRO A 19 19.96 21.60 1.98
N VAL A 20 19.60 21.44 3.24
CA VAL A 20 18.65 20.42 3.66
C VAL A 20 17.38 20.75 2.90
N ASN A 21 17.18 20.12 1.75
CA ASN A 21 15.89 20.13 1.08
C ASN A 21 14.90 19.51 2.07
N ALA A 22 14.23 20.35 2.84
CA ALA A 22 13.03 19.97 3.51
C ALA A 22 12.10 19.42 2.42
N GLN A 23 11.95 18.13 2.38
CA GLN A 23 11.15 17.40 1.40
C GLN A 23 9.67 17.71 1.68
N MET A 24 9.25 18.90 1.26
CA MET A 24 7.83 19.23 1.19
C MET A 24 7.23 18.33 0.11
N SER A 25 6.11 17.72 0.39
CA SER A 25 5.38 16.79 -0.48
C SER A 25 5.47 17.25 -1.95
N ALA A 26 6.17 16.48 -2.77
CA ALA A 26 6.51 16.88 -4.14
C ALA A 26 5.39 16.58 -5.14
N ASN A 27 4.13 16.68 -4.72
CA ASN A 27 3.04 16.78 -5.69
C ASN A 27 3.23 18.10 -6.44
N PRO A 28 3.50 18.10 -7.77
CA PRO A 28 3.63 19.33 -8.51
C PRO A 28 2.43 20.24 -8.20
N PRO A 29 2.63 21.49 -7.76
CA PRO A 29 1.55 22.33 -7.23
C PRO A 29 0.32 22.41 -8.13
N GLU A 30 0.54 22.42 -9.45
CA GLU A 30 -0.53 22.43 -10.46
C GLU A 30 -1.31 21.11 -10.54
N VAL A 31 -0.67 19.98 -10.25
CA VAL A 31 -1.35 18.68 -10.19
C VAL A 31 -2.22 18.63 -8.94
N GLY A 32 -1.66 18.97 -7.78
CA GLY A 32 -2.40 19.02 -6.52
C GLY A 32 -3.60 19.95 -6.57
N LYS A 33 -3.46 21.13 -7.19
CA LYS A 33 -4.56 22.08 -7.41
C LYS A 33 -5.70 21.47 -8.23
N LYS A 34 -5.37 20.78 -9.34
CA LYS A 34 -6.38 20.09 -10.16
C LYS A 34 -7.07 18.95 -9.41
N ILE A 35 -6.35 18.20 -8.59
CA ILE A 35 -6.92 17.13 -7.76
C ILE A 35 -7.84 17.73 -6.70
N ARG A 36 -7.41 18.77 -5.96
CA ARG A 36 -8.24 19.45 -4.94
C ARG A 36 -9.53 20.03 -5.51
N ALA A 37 -9.51 20.53 -6.73
CA ALA A 37 -10.70 21.05 -7.40
C ALA A 37 -11.79 20.01 -7.65
N MET A 38 -11.47 18.70 -7.55
CA MET A 38 -12.44 17.62 -7.70
C MET A 38 -13.11 17.21 -6.37
N GLY A 39 -12.60 17.71 -5.22
CA GLY A 39 -13.13 17.38 -3.89
C GLY A 39 -13.00 15.91 -3.54
N THR A 40 -13.86 15.45 -2.64
CA THR A 40 -13.89 14.07 -2.12
C THR A 40 -14.79 13.12 -2.92
N ASP A 41 -15.30 13.56 -4.05
CA ASP A 41 -16.15 12.74 -4.92
C ASP A 41 -15.40 11.54 -5.50
N PHE A 42 -16.13 10.43 -5.64
CA PHE A 42 -15.63 9.23 -6.29
C PHE A 42 -16.64 8.74 -7.34
N ASN A 43 -16.55 9.31 -8.53
CA ASN A 43 -17.43 9.01 -9.66
C ASN A 43 -16.62 8.84 -10.95
N ARG A 44 -17.28 8.45 -12.04
CA ARG A 44 -16.62 8.21 -13.34
C ARG A 44 -15.87 9.43 -13.87
N LYS A 45 -16.38 10.64 -13.63
CA LYS A 45 -15.74 11.90 -14.06
C LYS A 45 -14.44 12.13 -13.31
N VAL A 46 -14.46 12.01 -11.97
CA VAL A 46 -13.27 12.15 -11.12
C VAL A 46 -12.21 11.12 -11.45
N ILE A 47 -12.60 9.85 -11.57
CA ILE A 47 -11.70 8.76 -11.97
C ILE A 47 -11.06 9.08 -13.33
N GLY A 48 -11.87 9.41 -14.34
CA GLY A 48 -11.38 9.72 -15.69
C GLY A 48 -10.47 10.94 -15.72
N THR A 49 -10.79 12.00 -14.98
CA THR A 49 -9.96 13.20 -14.89
C THR A 49 -8.63 12.90 -14.20
N THR A 50 -8.64 12.16 -13.09
CA THR A 50 -7.42 11.74 -12.41
C THR A 50 -6.51 10.91 -13.32
N MET A 51 -7.08 9.98 -14.09
CA MET A 51 -6.31 9.17 -15.05
C MET A 51 -5.75 10.00 -16.19
N LYS A 52 -6.46 11.03 -16.67
CA LYS A 52 -5.94 11.97 -17.70
C LYS A 52 -4.76 12.80 -17.16
N ILE A 53 -4.76 13.14 -15.87
CA ILE A 53 -3.66 13.87 -15.22
C ILE A 53 -2.43 12.96 -15.08
N TYR A 54 -2.60 11.76 -14.53
CA TYR A 54 -1.47 10.88 -14.22
C TYR A 54 -1.00 10.00 -15.39
N GLY A 55 -1.83 9.77 -16.41
CA GLY A 55 -1.46 8.99 -17.58
C GLY A 55 -0.17 9.45 -18.27
N PRO A 56 -0.03 10.74 -18.64
CA PRO A 56 1.20 11.26 -19.23
C PRO A 56 2.41 11.20 -18.27
N LEU A 57 2.20 11.36 -16.97
CA LEU A 57 3.27 11.28 -15.96
C LEU A 57 3.77 9.84 -15.84
N LEU A 58 2.88 8.86 -15.82
CA LEU A 58 3.20 7.44 -15.78
C LEU A 58 3.87 6.95 -17.08
N ALA A 59 3.47 7.50 -18.23
CA ALA A 59 4.11 7.18 -19.50
C ALA A 59 5.59 7.58 -19.54
N LYS A 60 5.94 8.70 -18.87
CA LYS A 60 7.30 9.23 -18.73
C LYS A 60 8.04 8.67 -17.50
N ALA A 61 7.37 7.88 -16.67
CA ALA A 61 7.98 7.33 -15.46
C ALA A 61 9.14 6.38 -15.80
N PRO A 62 10.22 6.39 -15.02
CA PRO A 62 11.38 5.55 -15.28
C PRO A 62 11.04 4.06 -15.13
N LYS A 63 11.59 3.24 -16.04
CA LYS A 63 11.38 1.78 -16.10
C LYS A 63 12.69 1.00 -16.17
N ASP A 64 13.80 1.71 -16.17
CA ASP A 64 15.16 1.16 -16.23
C ASP A 64 15.49 0.33 -14.98
N GLY A 65 16.39 -0.60 -15.13
CA GLY A 65 16.88 -1.41 -14.01
C GLY A 65 15.89 -2.46 -13.47
N VAL A 66 14.76 -2.71 -14.16
CA VAL A 66 13.72 -3.63 -13.73
C VAL A 66 13.56 -4.80 -14.71
N THR A 67 13.42 -6.00 -14.18
CA THR A 67 12.98 -7.21 -14.90
C THR A 67 11.54 -7.52 -14.49
N VAL A 68 10.68 -7.87 -15.45
CA VAL A 68 9.27 -8.16 -15.20
C VAL A 68 8.94 -9.58 -15.64
N SER A 69 8.38 -10.37 -14.74
CA SER A 69 7.84 -11.71 -15.01
C SER A 69 6.32 -11.65 -14.86
N LEU A 70 5.61 -11.74 -15.97
CA LEU A 70 4.16 -11.61 -15.99
C LEU A 70 3.45 -12.94 -15.73
N ASN A 71 2.22 -12.87 -15.20
CA ASN A 71 1.25 -13.97 -15.11
C ASN A 71 1.79 -15.24 -14.42
N GLN A 72 2.54 -15.09 -13.34
CA GLN A 72 2.96 -16.22 -12.53
C GLN A 72 1.75 -16.75 -11.75
N SER A 73 1.37 -18.00 -11.96
CA SER A 73 0.28 -18.65 -11.23
C SER A 73 0.73 -18.95 -9.79
N TYR A 74 -0.05 -18.49 -8.80
CA TYR A 74 0.22 -18.78 -7.39
C TYR A 74 -0.82 -19.71 -6.74
N GLY A 75 -1.84 -20.12 -7.48
CA GLY A 75 -2.91 -20.99 -6.97
C GLY A 75 -3.77 -21.57 -8.12
N PRO A 76 -4.79 -22.38 -7.78
CA PRO A 76 -5.54 -23.15 -8.77
C PRO A 76 -6.59 -22.35 -9.54
N HIS A 77 -7.00 -21.19 -9.05
CA HIS A 77 -8.02 -20.36 -9.71
C HIS A 77 -7.41 -19.49 -10.80
N GLU A 78 -8.11 -19.26 -11.91
CA GLU A 78 -7.65 -18.42 -13.04
C GLU A 78 -7.17 -17.02 -12.62
N ARG A 79 -7.74 -16.48 -11.55
CA ARG A 79 -7.32 -15.19 -11.00
C ARG A 79 -6.19 -15.31 -9.95
N ASN A 80 -5.76 -16.48 -9.59
CA ASN A 80 -4.60 -16.65 -8.70
C ASN A 80 -3.29 -16.47 -9.50
N VAL A 81 -3.11 -15.30 -10.08
CA VAL A 81 -1.94 -14.90 -10.88
C VAL A 81 -1.37 -13.58 -10.39
N LEU A 82 -0.05 -13.45 -10.45
CA LEU A 82 0.66 -12.22 -10.09
C LEU A 82 1.72 -11.87 -11.13
N ASP A 83 2.06 -10.57 -11.19
CA ASP A 83 3.18 -10.05 -11.97
C ASP A 83 4.31 -9.68 -11.01
N ILE A 84 5.54 -10.07 -11.33
CA ILE A 84 6.71 -9.86 -10.49
C ILE A 84 7.62 -8.83 -11.14
N TYR A 85 7.97 -7.83 -10.37
CA TYR A 85 8.91 -6.77 -10.71
C TYR A 85 10.12 -6.91 -9.80
N GLN A 86 11.31 -7.11 -10.38
CA GLN A 86 12.54 -7.31 -9.62
C GLN A 86 13.69 -6.47 -10.19
N PRO A 87 14.67 -6.06 -9.37
CA PRO A 87 15.88 -5.43 -9.89
C PRO A 87 16.59 -6.33 -10.89
N LYS A 88 17.18 -5.75 -11.95
CA LYS A 88 18.00 -6.50 -12.90
C LYS A 88 19.26 -7.09 -12.25
N SER A 89 19.90 -6.29 -11.38
CA SER A 89 21.00 -6.77 -10.56
C SER A 89 20.44 -7.56 -9.37
N LYS A 90 20.56 -8.87 -9.42
CA LYS A 90 20.12 -9.74 -8.31
C LYS A 90 21.15 -9.67 -7.17
N SER A 91 20.95 -8.77 -6.23
CA SER A 91 21.54 -8.91 -4.90
C SER A 91 20.52 -9.66 -4.05
N GLY A 92 20.79 -10.89 -3.66
CA GLY A 92 19.81 -11.74 -2.98
C GLY A 92 19.34 -11.19 -1.63
N SER A 93 18.21 -11.76 -1.13
CA SER A 93 17.67 -11.41 0.19
C SER A 93 16.91 -10.08 0.28
N LEU A 94 16.28 -9.64 -0.84
CA LEU A 94 15.49 -8.41 -0.88
C LEU A 94 14.12 -8.57 -0.19
N PRO A 95 13.58 -7.52 0.43
CA PRO A 95 12.20 -7.52 0.89
C PRO A 95 11.23 -7.78 -0.28
N ILE A 96 10.10 -8.41 0.03
CA ILE A 96 9.03 -8.68 -0.93
C ILE A 96 7.80 -7.88 -0.52
N VAL A 97 7.21 -7.11 -1.43
CA VAL A 97 5.88 -6.52 -1.26
C VAL A 97 4.90 -7.29 -2.14
N ILE A 98 3.87 -7.88 -1.53
CA ILE A 98 2.75 -8.47 -2.27
C ILE A 98 1.60 -7.48 -2.21
N PHE A 99 1.24 -6.90 -3.36
CA PHE A 99 0.19 -5.90 -3.48
C PHE A 99 -1.11 -6.50 -4.00
N PHE A 100 -2.22 -6.20 -3.33
CA PHE A 100 -3.58 -6.59 -3.69
C PHE A 100 -4.39 -5.35 -4.09
N HIS A 101 -4.90 -5.35 -5.32
CA HIS A 101 -5.53 -4.19 -5.95
C HIS A 101 -6.90 -3.84 -5.35
N GLY A 102 -7.34 -2.60 -5.59
CA GLY A 102 -8.70 -2.15 -5.31
C GLY A 102 -9.71 -2.61 -6.39
N GLY A 103 -10.92 -2.10 -6.29
CA GLY A 103 -11.99 -2.38 -7.26
C GLY A 103 -13.30 -2.81 -6.62
N GLY A 104 -13.52 -2.44 -5.34
CA GLY A 104 -14.78 -2.68 -4.62
C GLY A 104 -15.12 -4.16 -4.50
N PHE A 105 -14.13 -5.05 -4.45
CA PHE A 105 -14.24 -6.50 -4.35
C PHE A 105 -14.80 -7.22 -5.59
N VAL A 106 -15.33 -6.51 -6.59
CA VAL A 106 -16.05 -7.09 -7.75
C VAL A 106 -15.32 -6.87 -9.07
N ARG A 107 -14.25 -6.11 -9.08
CA ARG A 107 -13.44 -5.78 -10.27
C ARG A 107 -12.01 -5.43 -9.89
N GLY A 108 -11.20 -5.15 -10.88
CA GLY A 108 -9.79 -4.76 -10.73
C GLY A 108 -8.86 -5.78 -11.36
N ASP A 109 -7.64 -5.34 -11.61
CA ASP A 109 -6.59 -6.18 -12.18
C ASP A 109 -5.20 -5.67 -11.79
N LYS A 110 -4.28 -6.60 -11.53
CA LYS A 110 -2.87 -6.38 -11.20
C LYS A 110 -2.14 -5.48 -12.20
N LYS A 111 -2.53 -5.54 -13.48
CA LYS A 111 -1.95 -4.72 -14.57
C LYS A 111 -2.06 -3.24 -14.32
N THR A 112 -3.05 -2.79 -13.54
CA THR A 112 -3.26 -1.38 -13.26
C THR A 112 -2.26 -0.80 -12.26
N GLN A 113 -1.39 -1.61 -11.67
CA GLN A 113 -0.46 -1.23 -10.62
C GLN A 113 1.01 -1.53 -10.96
N GLY A 114 1.34 -1.62 -12.24
CA GLY A 114 2.72 -1.81 -12.70
C GLY A 114 3.66 -0.68 -12.29
N ASN A 115 3.14 0.52 -12.05
CA ASN A 115 3.90 1.64 -11.51
C ASN A 115 4.46 1.33 -10.11
N LEU A 116 3.66 0.73 -9.21
CA LEU A 116 4.13 0.30 -7.89
C LEU A 116 5.21 -0.78 -7.99
N GLY A 117 4.94 -1.81 -8.81
CA GLY A 117 5.91 -2.89 -9.02
C GLY A 117 7.26 -2.35 -9.50
N THR A 118 7.22 -1.47 -10.50
CA THR A 118 8.42 -0.80 -11.03
C THR A 118 9.12 0.06 -9.97
N TYR A 119 8.36 0.83 -9.19
CA TYR A 119 8.91 1.66 -8.11
C TYR A 119 9.65 0.83 -7.07
N PHE A 120 9.03 -0.23 -6.58
CA PHE A 120 9.65 -1.14 -5.62
C PHE A 120 10.92 -1.77 -6.19
N ALA A 121 10.87 -2.31 -7.41
CA ALA A 121 12.03 -2.96 -8.03
C ALA A 121 13.21 -2.00 -8.22
N ARG A 122 12.95 -0.76 -8.65
CA ARG A 122 13.98 0.28 -8.77
C ARG A 122 14.63 0.66 -7.44
N ASN A 123 13.96 0.37 -6.34
CA ASN A 123 14.41 0.64 -4.97
C ASN A 123 14.79 -0.63 -4.18
N ASN A 124 15.25 -1.69 -4.87
CA ASN A 124 15.71 -2.94 -4.24
C ASN A 124 14.66 -3.65 -3.38
N VAL A 125 13.41 -3.63 -3.82
CA VAL A 125 12.30 -4.40 -3.24
C VAL A 125 11.66 -5.22 -4.35
N VAL A 126 11.41 -6.50 -4.14
CA VAL A 126 10.64 -7.30 -5.11
C VAL A 126 9.17 -6.96 -4.98
N GLY A 127 8.60 -6.35 -6.03
CA GLY A 127 7.18 -6.02 -6.09
C GLY A 127 6.38 -7.13 -6.77
N MET A 128 5.39 -7.69 -6.10
CA MET A 128 4.49 -8.72 -6.62
C MET A 128 3.06 -8.16 -6.66
N MET A 129 2.57 -7.86 -7.87
CA MET A 129 1.22 -7.31 -8.07
C MET A 129 0.26 -8.47 -8.29
N ALA A 130 -0.63 -8.76 -7.34
CA ALA A 130 -1.47 -9.94 -7.34
C ALA A 130 -2.93 -9.64 -7.73
N ASN A 131 -3.50 -10.49 -8.56
CA ASN A 131 -4.95 -10.66 -8.69
C ASN A 131 -5.45 -11.59 -7.57
N TYR A 132 -6.73 -11.55 -7.31
CA TYR A 132 -7.44 -12.41 -6.36
C TYR A 132 -8.85 -12.70 -6.87
N ARG A 133 -9.53 -13.68 -6.31
CA ARG A 133 -10.91 -14.05 -6.65
C ARG A 133 -11.88 -12.90 -6.36
N LEU A 134 -12.85 -12.68 -7.23
CA LEU A 134 -13.79 -11.57 -7.17
C LEU A 134 -15.22 -12.02 -6.84
N ALA A 135 -15.93 -11.20 -6.07
CA ALA A 135 -17.35 -11.33 -5.87
C ALA A 135 -18.13 -10.96 -7.16
N PRO A 136 -19.36 -11.47 -7.33
CA PRO A 136 -20.12 -12.31 -6.39
C PRO A 136 -19.77 -13.80 -6.43
N LYS A 137 -18.96 -14.26 -7.40
CA LYS A 137 -18.58 -15.68 -7.54
C LYS A 137 -17.77 -16.17 -6.34
N SER A 138 -16.92 -15.32 -5.78
CA SER A 138 -16.10 -15.63 -4.60
C SER A 138 -16.35 -14.57 -3.52
N LYS A 139 -17.00 -14.98 -2.45
CA LYS A 139 -17.36 -14.14 -1.30
C LYS A 139 -16.31 -14.26 -0.19
N TRP A 140 -16.43 -13.44 0.84
CA TRP A 140 -15.65 -13.59 2.06
C TRP A 140 -15.78 -15.01 2.63
N PRO A 141 -14.70 -15.69 2.98
CA PRO A 141 -13.33 -15.22 3.18
C PRO A 141 -12.35 -15.46 2.02
N SER A 142 -12.80 -15.54 0.76
CA SER A 142 -11.91 -15.85 -0.37
C SER A 142 -10.65 -14.97 -0.46
N GLY A 143 -10.72 -13.71 -0.05
CA GLY A 143 -9.58 -12.78 -0.09
C GLY A 143 -8.44 -13.17 0.84
N PRO A 144 -8.62 -13.34 2.15
CA PRO A 144 -7.55 -13.82 3.04
C PRO A 144 -7.06 -15.23 2.68
N GLU A 145 -7.90 -16.10 2.12
CA GLU A 145 -7.47 -17.42 1.60
C GLU A 145 -6.53 -17.28 0.39
N ASP A 146 -6.83 -16.35 -0.53
CA ASP A 146 -5.96 -16.07 -1.67
C ASP A 146 -4.62 -15.47 -1.23
N ILE A 147 -4.61 -14.61 -0.20
CA ILE A 147 -3.38 -14.10 0.40
C ILE A 147 -2.56 -15.25 1.01
N ALA A 148 -3.19 -16.13 1.76
CA ALA A 148 -2.52 -17.32 2.31
C ALA A 148 -1.90 -18.18 1.20
N THR A 149 -2.61 -18.35 0.09
CA THR A 149 -2.12 -19.10 -1.08
C THR A 149 -0.93 -18.39 -1.74
N ALA A 150 -1.00 -17.07 -1.92
CA ALA A 150 0.10 -16.29 -2.47
C ALA A 150 1.35 -16.37 -1.58
N ILE A 151 1.20 -16.29 -0.27
CA ILE A 151 2.31 -16.42 0.69
C ILE A 151 2.95 -17.82 0.60
N LYS A 152 2.16 -18.90 0.55
CA LYS A 152 2.67 -20.25 0.37
C LYS A 152 3.51 -20.37 -0.91
N TRP A 153 3.03 -19.79 -2.00
CA TRP A 153 3.75 -19.75 -3.26
C TRP A 153 5.05 -18.95 -3.15
N VAL A 154 5.02 -17.78 -2.51
CA VAL A 154 6.20 -16.92 -2.30
C VAL A 154 7.25 -17.63 -1.45
N LYS A 155 6.86 -18.38 -0.42
CA LYS A 155 7.79 -19.20 0.38
C LYS A 155 8.57 -20.21 -0.48
N GLN A 156 7.96 -20.76 -1.51
CA GLN A 156 8.58 -21.76 -2.40
C GLN A 156 9.34 -21.14 -3.56
N ASN A 157 8.93 -19.95 -4.03
CA ASN A 157 9.41 -19.39 -5.28
C ASN A 157 10.12 -18.03 -5.15
N GLY A 158 9.93 -17.30 -4.05
CA GLY A 158 10.39 -15.91 -3.89
C GLY A 158 11.88 -15.70 -4.15
N THR A 159 12.71 -16.67 -3.75
CA THR A 159 14.18 -16.63 -3.95
C THR A 159 14.59 -16.67 -5.42
N LYS A 160 13.81 -17.31 -6.30
CA LYS A 160 14.06 -17.31 -7.75
C LYS A 160 14.04 -15.90 -8.36
N PHE A 161 13.34 -14.99 -7.69
CA PHE A 161 13.18 -13.59 -8.08
C PHE A 161 14.01 -12.62 -7.20
N GLY A 162 14.96 -13.13 -6.40
CA GLY A 162 15.84 -12.34 -5.54
C GLY A 162 15.21 -11.91 -4.21
N GLY A 163 13.98 -12.33 -3.91
CA GLY A 163 13.28 -11.98 -2.69
C GLY A 163 13.57 -12.91 -1.52
N ASP A 164 13.53 -12.37 -0.31
CA ASP A 164 13.59 -13.15 0.94
C ASP A 164 12.17 -13.39 1.48
N HIS A 165 11.70 -14.61 1.44
CA HIS A 165 10.39 -15.00 1.94
C HIS A 165 10.21 -14.82 3.46
N ARG A 166 11.26 -14.45 4.19
CA ARG A 166 11.20 -14.07 5.62
C ARG A 166 10.96 -12.57 5.81
N LYS A 167 10.93 -11.80 4.71
CA LYS A 167 10.77 -10.34 4.69
C LYS A 167 9.62 -9.94 3.77
N ILE A 168 8.43 -10.46 4.05
CA ILE A 168 7.22 -10.19 3.27
C ILE A 168 6.46 -8.99 3.87
N PHE A 169 6.03 -8.08 3.02
CA PHE A 169 5.10 -7.00 3.34
C PHE A 169 3.83 -7.18 2.52
N LEU A 170 2.69 -7.19 3.19
CA LEU A 170 1.39 -7.26 2.52
C LEU A 170 0.88 -5.84 2.31
N MET A 171 0.58 -5.48 1.08
CA MET A 171 0.06 -4.16 0.76
C MET A 171 -1.29 -4.26 0.07
N GLY A 172 -2.26 -3.49 0.54
CA GLY A 172 -3.58 -3.37 -0.06
C GLY A 172 -3.91 -1.94 -0.45
N GLY A 173 -4.63 -1.77 -1.57
CA GLY A 173 -5.22 -0.50 -1.95
C GLY A 173 -6.74 -0.60 -2.00
N SER A 174 -7.48 0.36 -1.40
CA SER A 174 -8.95 0.35 -1.40
C SER A 174 -9.51 -1.01 -0.93
N ALA A 175 -10.35 -1.70 -1.69
CA ALA A 175 -10.88 -3.03 -1.35
C ALA A 175 -9.79 -4.06 -1.01
N GLY A 176 -8.60 -3.96 -1.62
CA GLY A 176 -7.47 -4.84 -1.30
C GLY A 176 -7.02 -4.76 0.15
N THR A 177 -7.24 -3.63 0.81
CA THR A 177 -6.96 -3.49 2.26
C THR A 177 -7.86 -4.35 3.12
N GLY A 178 -9.11 -4.57 2.68
CA GLY A 178 -10.04 -5.46 3.36
C GLY A 178 -9.55 -6.92 3.35
N HIS A 179 -8.94 -7.35 2.24
CA HIS A 179 -8.31 -8.67 2.15
C HIS A 179 -7.06 -8.76 3.02
N VAL A 180 -6.16 -7.76 2.93
CA VAL A 180 -4.94 -7.71 3.74
C VAL A 180 -5.27 -7.64 5.22
N GLY A 181 -6.19 -6.75 5.63
CA GLY A 181 -6.64 -6.65 7.02
C GLY A 181 -7.26 -7.95 7.53
N SER A 182 -8.09 -8.62 6.70
CA SER A 182 -8.63 -9.92 7.08
C SER A 182 -7.55 -10.98 7.25
N TYR A 183 -6.53 -11.02 6.38
CA TYR A 183 -5.41 -11.96 6.57
C TYR A 183 -4.61 -11.64 7.83
N VAL A 184 -4.24 -10.38 8.02
CA VAL A 184 -3.33 -9.96 9.08
C VAL A 184 -3.96 -10.10 10.47
N PHE A 185 -5.25 -9.79 10.62
CA PHE A 185 -5.89 -9.73 11.92
C PHE A 185 -6.67 -11.00 12.30
N PHE A 186 -7.06 -11.83 11.33
CA PHE A 186 -7.75 -13.07 11.63
C PHE A 186 -6.77 -14.25 11.67
N GLU A 187 -6.38 -14.67 12.85
CA GLU A 187 -5.37 -15.72 13.08
C GLU A 187 -5.64 -17.02 12.30
N LYS A 188 -6.90 -17.39 12.16
CA LYS A 188 -7.33 -18.62 11.44
C LYS A 188 -6.90 -18.68 9.96
N TYR A 189 -6.52 -17.54 9.33
CA TYR A 189 -6.03 -17.49 7.95
C TYR A 189 -4.51 -17.49 7.85
N HIS A 190 -3.79 -17.37 8.96
CA HIS A 190 -2.33 -17.28 8.91
C HIS A 190 -1.70 -18.56 8.40
N VAL A 191 -0.72 -18.40 7.53
CA VAL A 191 0.21 -19.47 7.18
C VAL A 191 1.25 -19.55 8.27
N ARG A 192 1.58 -20.76 8.72
CA ARG A 192 2.65 -20.95 9.70
C ARG A 192 3.97 -20.42 9.14
N ASP A 193 4.69 -19.65 9.95
CA ASP A 193 5.98 -19.05 9.58
C ASP A 193 5.90 -18.30 8.24
N ASP A 194 4.89 -17.44 8.09
CA ASP A 194 4.54 -16.76 6.84
C ASP A 194 5.55 -15.69 6.39
N GLY A 195 6.49 -15.31 7.24
CA GLY A 195 7.53 -14.32 6.94
C GLY A 195 7.01 -12.89 6.83
N VAL A 196 5.74 -12.62 7.20
CA VAL A 196 5.15 -11.29 7.12
C VAL A 196 5.70 -10.38 8.21
N LYS A 197 6.38 -9.30 7.80
CA LYS A 197 7.02 -8.30 8.67
C LYS A 197 6.20 -7.03 8.86
N GLY A 198 5.20 -6.79 8.03
CA GLY A 198 4.34 -5.62 8.15
C GLY A 198 3.19 -5.61 7.14
N ALA A 199 2.20 -4.78 7.43
CA ALA A 199 1.06 -4.52 6.55
C ALA A 199 1.02 -3.04 6.14
N ILE A 200 0.71 -2.77 4.87
CA ILE A 200 0.56 -1.45 4.29
C ILE A 200 -0.87 -1.33 3.76
N LEU A 201 -1.65 -0.45 4.34
CA LEU A 201 -3.07 -0.31 4.08
C LEU A 201 -3.36 1.08 3.53
N VAL A 202 -3.70 1.16 2.23
CA VAL A 202 -3.87 2.44 1.54
C VAL A 202 -5.34 2.69 1.20
N SER A 203 -5.93 3.75 1.80
CA SER A 203 -7.32 4.21 1.56
C SER A 203 -8.35 3.09 1.74
N GLY A 204 -8.32 2.42 2.88
CA GLY A 204 -9.15 1.24 3.16
C GLY A 204 -10.59 1.57 3.53
N PRO A 205 -11.59 0.92 2.88
CA PRO A 205 -13.00 1.22 3.09
C PRO A 205 -13.72 0.33 4.11
N SER A 206 -13.13 -0.79 4.58
CA SER A 206 -13.91 -1.90 5.15
C SER A 206 -13.22 -2.58 6.33
N TYR A 207 -12.88 -1.80 7.36
CA TYR A 207 -12.28 -2.33 8.60
C TYR A 207 -13.33 -2.59 9.68
N ASP A 208 -14.40 -1.78 9.70
CA ASP A 208 -15.60 -2.01 10.51
C ASP A 208 -16.84 -1.98 9.61
N LEU A 209 -17.39 -3.15 9.35
CA LEU A 209 -18.58 -3.29 8.52
C LEU A 209 -19.84 -2.87 9.26
N SER A 210 -19.86 -2.96 10.59
CA SER A 210 -21.04 -2.65 11.42
C SER A 210 -21.41 -1.17 11.31
N THR A 211 -20.43 -0.28 11.17
CA THR A 211 -20.65 1.18 11.03
C THR A 211 -21.14 1.59 9.64
N LYS A 212 -21.24 0.64 8.70
CA LYS A 212 -21.59 0.90 7.28
C LYS A 212 -22.97 0.37 6.93
N VAL A 213 -23.70 -0.12 7.90
CA VAL A 213 -25.06 -0.66 7.71
C VAL A 213 -26.02 0.50 7.44
N THR A 214 -26.75 0.41 6.34
CA THR A 214 -27.80 1.38 5.97
C THR A 214 -29.07 1.14 6.79
N PRO A 215 -30.06 2.07 6.80
CA PRO A 215 -31.35 1.84 7.41
C PRO A 215 -32.09 0.59 6.89
N LYS A 216 -31.70 0.07 5.72
CA LYS A 216 -32.23 -1.19 5.17
C LYS A 216 -31.55 -2.45 5.74
N GLY A 217 -30.66 -2.32 6.72
CA GLY A 217 -29.98 -3.44 7.36
C GLY A 217 -28.89 -4.10 6.52
N VAL A 218 -28.36 -3.45 5.47
CA VAL A 218 -27.32 -4.00 4.58
C VAL A 218 -26.22 -2.98 4.33
N LEU A 219 -25.04 -3.45 3.88
CA LEU A 219 -23.93 -2.56 3.48
C LEU A 219 -24.35 -1.64 2.32
N GLY A 220 -24.02 -0.37 2.42
CA GLY A 220 -24.39 0.64 1.42
C GLY A 220 -23.72 0.41 0.06
N HIS A 221 -22.43 0.05 0.05
CA HIS A 221 -21.70 -0.16 -1.18
C HIS A 221 -22.01 -1.52 -1.84
N PRO A 222 -22.46 -1.55 -3.12
CA PRO A 222 -22.88 -2.80 -3.78
C PRO A 222 -21.78 -3.88 -3.83
N GLY A 223 -20.53 -3.49 -4.06
CA GLY A 223 -19.40 -4.42 -4.11
C GLY A 223 -19.09 -5.05 -2.75
N GLU A 224 -19.18 -4.30 -1.66
CA GLU A 224 -19.03 -4.84 -0.30
C GLU A 224 -20.18 -5.82 0.00
N ARG A 225 -21.41 -5.46 -0.33
CA ARG A 225 -22.56 -6.34 -0.17
C ARG A 225 -22.43 -7.63 -1.00
N ALA A 226 -21.88 -7.53 -2.23
CA ALA A 226 -21.60 -8.70 -3.05
C ALA A 226 -20.55 -9.62 -2.42
N TYR A 227 -19.56 -9.05 -1.73
CA TYR A 227 -18.45 -9.80 -1.14
C TYR A 227 -18.76 -10.30 0.28
N PHE A 228 -19.24 -9.44 1.18
CA PHE A 228 -19.53 -9.78 2.58
C PHE A 228 -20.94 -10.37 2.79
N GLY A 229 -21.83 -10.28 1.79
CA GLY A 229 -23.22 -10.70 1.89
C GLY A 229 -24.14 -9.60 2.42
N ALA A 230 -25.42 -9.96 2.66
CA ALA A 230 -26.47 -9.04 3.11
C ALA A 230 -26.94 -9.31 4.55
N ASP A 231 -26.28 -10.20 5.26
CA ASP A 231 -26.62 -10.57 6.64
C ASP A 231 -25.84 -9.70 7.63
N ALA A 232 -26.50 -8.66 8.14
CA ALA A 232 -25.89 -7.70 9.06
C ALA A 232 -25.42 -8.33 10.38
N SER A 233 -26.02 -9.44 10.81
CA SER A 233 -25.64 -10.14 12.04
C SER A 233 -24.20 -10.68 11.99
N LYS A 234 -23.66 -10.88 10.79
CA LYS A 234 -22.29 -11.38 10.54
C LYS A 234 -21.25 -10.28 10.40
N TYR A 235 -21.63 -9.02 10.22
CA TYR A 235 -20.68 -7.96 9.90
C TYR A 235 -19.68 -7.72 11.02
N SER A 236 -20.09 -7.76 12.27
CA SER A 236 -19.18 -7.63 13.41
C SER A 236 -18.08 -8.69 13.40
N SER A 237 -18.44 -9.96 13.16
CA SER A 237 -17.48 -11.07 13.11
C SER A 237 -16.57 -11.04 11.87
N MET A 238 -16.96 -10.33 10.79
CA MET A 238 -16.16 -10.14 9.58
C MET A 238 -15.32 -8.85 9.62
N SER A 239 -15.53 -7.98 10.61
CA SER A 239 -14.84 -6.72 10.75
C SER A 239 -13.43 -6.92 11.27
N ALA A 240 -12.43 -6.37 10.55
CA ALA A 240 -11.02 -6.51 10.91
C ALA A 240 -10.72 -5.96 12.30
N ILE A 241 -11.33 -4.82 12.67
CA ILE A 241 -11.10 -4.17 13.97
C ILE A 241 -11.52 -5.03 15.19
N ASN A 242 -12.42 -5.98 15.00
CA ASN A 242 -12.89 -6.87 16.06
C ASN A 242 -12.02 -8.14 16.20
N ASN A 243 -10.96 -8.25 15.39
CA ASN A 243 -10.08 -9.43 15.35
C ASN A 243 -8.58 -9.04 15.48
N ILE A 244 -8.29 -7.82 15.93
CA ILE A 244 -6.91 -7.28 15.95
C ILE A 244 -6.02 -7.84 17.08
N GLU A 245 -6.58 -8.57 18.05
CA GLU A 245 -5.85 -9.00 19.25
C GLU A 245 -4.83 -10.12 18.98
N GLY A 246 -5.07 -10.98 17.98
CA GLY A 246 -4.28 -12.18 17.75
C GLY A 246 -2.84 -11.90 17.29
N ARG A 247 -2.63 -10.98 16.36
CA ARG A 247 -1.31 -10.73 15.77
C ARG A 247 -0.88 -9.29 15.89
N LYS A 248 0.29 -9.07 16.48
CA LYS A 248 0.93 -7.76 16.60
C LYS A 248 2.07 -7.63 15.59
N ILE A 249 1.77 -7.12 14.40
CA ILE A 249 2.78 -6.73 13.42
C ILE A 249 2.69 -5.21 13.16
N PRO A 250 3.80 -4.58 12.69
CA PRO A 250 3.77 -3.20 12.26
C PRO A 250 2.75 -2.95 11.16
N VAL A 251 1.96 -1.90 11.29
CA VAL A 251 0.97 -1.47 10.31
C VAL A 251 1.27 -0.06 9.86
N PHE A 252 1.32 0.16 8.54
CA PHE A 252 1.37 1.46 7.90
C PHE A 252 -0.01 1.76 7.30
N ILE A 253 -0.64 2.83 7.73
CA ILE A 253 -1.93 3.28 7.23
C ILE A 253 -1.72 4.58 6.45
N ALA A 254 -2.03 4.58 5.14
CA ALA A 254 -2.04 5.78 4.33
C ALA A 254 -3.45 6.05 3.82
N TYR A 255 -3.82 7.32 3.76
CA TYR A 255 -5.08 7.74 3.13
C TYR A 255 -4.92 9.09 2.45
N ALA A 256 -5.68 9.31 1.38
CA ALA A 256 -5.63 10.56 0.64
C ALA A 256 -6.34 11.69 1.39
N GLU A 257 -5.84 12.93 1.25
CA GLU A 257 -6.52 14.14 1.74
C GLU A 257 -7.99 14.18 1.29
N LEU A 258 -8.23 13.80 0.04
CA LEU A 258 -9.51 13.84 -0.62
C LEU A 258 -10.14 12.45 -0.82
N ASP A 259 -9.86 11.51 0.08
CA ASP A 259 -10.63 10.29 0.16
C ASP A 259 -12.08 10.61 0.56
N MET A 260 -13.00 9.78 0.10
CA MET A 260 -14.41 9.86 0.52
C MET A 260 -14.52 9.86 2.06
N PRO A 261 -15.41 10.64 2.67
CA PRO A 261 -15.56 10.71 4.13
C PRO A 261 -15.69 9.34 4.80
N MET A 262 -16.38 8.40 4.17
CA MET A 262 -16.53 7.03 4.66
C MET A 262 -15.17 6.30 4.75
N ILE A 263 -14.28 6.49 3.78
CA ILE A 263 -12.93 5.89 3.79
C ILE A 263 -12.08 6.53 4.89
N GLN A 264 -12.11 7.86 5.02
CA GLN A 264 -11.40 8.55 6.10
C GLN A 264 -11.85 8.04 7.46
N ASN A 265 -13.16 7.89 7.68
CA ASN A 265 -13.71 7.34 8.92
C ASN A 265 -13.23 5.91 9.19
N GLN A 266 -13.21 5.02 8.18
CA GLN A 266 -12.74 3.64 8.34
C GLN A 266 -11.25 3.58 8.74
N ASN A 267 -10.41 4.44 8.18
CA ASN A 267 -9.00 4.52 8.58
C ASN A 267 -8.86 5.04 10.01
N LEU A 268 -9.64 6.05 10.40
CA LEU A 268 -9.65 6.55 11.79
C LEU A 268 -10.07 5.48 12.79
N LEU A 269 -11.10 4.69 12.47
CA LEU A 269 -11.54 3.57 13.32
C LEU A 269 -10.43 2.53 13.50
N LEU A 270 -9.72 2.15 12.44
CA LEU A 270 -8.61 1.21 12.53
C LEU A 270 -7.43 1.79 13.34
N ILE A 271 -7.05 3.04 13.11
CA ILE A 271 -6.00 3.73 13.87
C ILE A 271 -6.32 3.71 15.37
N ASN A 272 -7.55 4.07 15.73
CA ASN A 272 -8.01 4.07 17.12
C ASN A 272 -8.01 2.66 17.73
N ALA A 273 -8.45 1.65 16.99
CA ALA A 273 -8.45 0.26 17.45
C ALA A 273 -7.02 -0.24 17.72
N LEU A 274 -6.08 0.01 16.78
CA LEU A 274 -4.67 -0.35 16.97
C LEU A 274 -4.02 0.41 18.12
N TYR A 275 -4.32 1.70 18.27
CA TYR A 275 -3.83 2.48 19.42
C TYR A 275 -4.35 1.92 20.75
N LYS A 276 -5.63 1.56 20.82
CA LYS A 276 -6.21 0.95 22.03
C LYS A 276 -5.53 -0.38 22.38
N ARG A 277 -5.19 -1.19 21.38
CA ARG A 277 -4.50 -2.47 21.56
C ARG A 277 -3.04 -2.30 22.01
N ASP A 278 -2.28 -1.45 21.31
CA ASP A 278 -0.83 -1.39 21.43
C ASP A 278 -0.34 -0.26 22.36
N LYS A 279 -1.23 0.70 22.72
CA LYS A 279 -0.89 1.95 23.42
C LYS A 279 0.17 2.78 22.69
N LEU A 280 0.34 2.51 21.39
CA LEU A 280 1.24 3.18 20.47
C LEU A 280 0.52 3.36 19.13
N LEU A 281 0.68 4.54 18.53
CA LEU A 281 0.09 4.78 17.20
C LEU A 281 0.77 3.89 16.14
N PRO A 282 -0.01 3.32 15.21
CA PRO A 282 0.57 2.76 14.00
C PRO A 282 1.26 3.86 13.19
N THR A 283 2.07 3.49 12.19
CA THR A 283 2.58 4.48 11.24
C THR A 283 1.41 5.01 10.41
N VAL A 284 1.19 6.32 10.40
CA VAL A 284 0.07 6.96 9.71
C VAL A 284 0.55 8.07 8.78
N LYS A 285 0.04 8.10 7.55
CA LYS A 285 0.31 9.15 6.56
C LYS A 285 -0.97 9.63 5.90
N GLN A 286 -1.34 10.89 6.11
CA GLN A 286 -2.28 11.58 5.23
C GLN A 286 -1.51 12.13 4.03
N VAL A 287 -1.91 11.75 2.82
CA VAL A 287 -1.24 12.17 1.59
C VAL A 287 -1.96 13.38 1.00
N LEU A 288 -1.35 14.56 1.20
CA LEU A 288 -1.93 15.85 0.80
C LEU A 288 -1.94 16.01 -0.72
N GLY A 289 -2.98 16.67 -1.26
CA GLY A 289 -3.13 16.92 -2.70
C GLY A 289 -3.53 15.68 -3.51
N HIS A 290 -3.92 14.60 -2.86
CA HIS A 290 -4.35 13.36 -3.52
C HIS A 290 -5.81 13.03 -3.23
N ASN A 291 -6.44 12.34 -4.19
CA ASN A 291 -7.71 11.67 -4.05
C ASN A 291 -7.53 10.14 -4.05
N HIS A 292 -8.63 9.41 -3.90
CA HIS A 292 -8.65 7.95 -3.83
C HIS A 292 -7.90 7.23 -4.97
N MET A 293 -7.89 7.79 -6.16
CA MET A 293 -7.19 7.20 -7.30
C MET A 293 -5.72 7.61 -7.37
N SER A 294 -5.45 8.89 -7.14
CA SER A 294 -4.10 9.43 -7.33
C SER A 294 -3.11 8.98 -6.25
N ILE A 295 -3.58 8.62 -5.04
CA ILE A 295 -2.72 8.17 -3.94
C ILE A 295 -1.83 6.96 -4.28
N LEU A 296 -2.23 6.11 -5.23
CA LEU A 296 -1.39 5.02 -5.74
C LEU A 296 -0.86 5.30 -7.15
N LYS A 297 -1.54 6.15 -7.93
CA LYS A 297 -1.14 6.43 -9.32
C LYS A 297 0.05 7.37 -9.43
N HIS A 298 0.33 8.20 -8.42
CA HIS A 298 1.50 9.07 -8.45
C HIS A 298 2.83 8.32 -8.26
N ILE A 299 2.81 7.14 -7.63
CA ILE A 299 4.02 6.38 -7.31
C ILE A 299 4.78 6.00 -8.59
N ASN A 300 6.09 6.10 -8.57
CA ASN A 300 7.02 6.01 -9.69
C ASN A 300 6.96 7.17 -10.70
N THR A 301 6.30 8.28 -10.36
CA THR A 301 6.44 9.56 -11.07
C THR A 301 7.44 10.46 -10.35
N LYS A 302 7.50 11.74 -10.69
CA LYS A 302 8.28 12.74 -9.93
C LYS A 302 7.62 13.15 -8.61
N ASP A 303 6.42 12.68 -8.36
CA ASP A 303 5.67 12.93 -7.14
C ASP A 303 6.05 11.90 -6.07
N GLU A 304 6.74 12.35 -5.04
CA GLU A 304 7.27 11.51 -3.96
C GLU A 304 6.44 11.59 -2.68
N SER A 305 5.17 11.96 -2.78
CA SER A 305 4.30 12.20 -1.62
C SER A 305 4.09 10.99 -0.70
N LEU A 306 4.23 9.74 -1.22
CA LEU A 306 4.06 8.53 -0.43
C LEU A 306 5.20 7.50 -0.62
N GLY A 307 5.79 7.45 -1.82
CA GLY A 307 6.77 6.41 -2.16
C GLY A 307 7.91 6.26 -1.16
N PRO A 308 8.63 7.34 -0.79
CA PRO A 308 9.73 7.29 0.18
C PRO A 308 9.32 6.75 1.55
N ASP A 309 8.16 7.15 2.06
CA ASP A 309 7.66 6.68 3.37
C ASP A 309 7.41 5.15 3.35
N LEU A 310 6.90 4.62 2.23
CA LEU A 310 6.72 3.17 2.05
C LEU A 310 8.06 2.43 2.08
N LEU A 311 9.07 2.95 1.38
CA LEU A 311 10.42 2.35 1.34
C LEU A 311 11.09 2.41 2.72
N GLU A 312 10.96 3.50 3.43
CA GLU A 312 11.50 3.65 4.78
C GLU A 312 10.86 2.63 5.74
N PHE A 313 9.52 2.51 5.72
CA PHE A 313 8.81 1.51 6.52
C PHE A 313 9.30 0.10 6.22
N ILE A 314 9.40 -0.27 4.94
CA ILE A 314 9.89 -1.59 4.52
C ILE A 314 11.32 -1.81 4.98
N LYS A 315 12.22 -0.84 4.80
CA LYS A 315 13.63 -0.92 5.19
C LYS A 315 13.79 -1.15 6.68
N ILE A 316 13.17 -0.30 7.51
CA ILE A 316 13.25 -0.39 8.97
C ILE A 316 12.74 -1.75 9.48
N ARG A 317 11.61 -2.23 8.95
CA ARG A 317 11.00 -3.49 9.38
C ARG A 317 11.61 -4.75 8.76
N SER A 318 12.51 -4.60 7.79
CA SER A 318 13.27 -5.72 7.21
C SER A 318 14.50 -6.12 8.02
N ILE A 319 14.96 -5.26 8.92
CA ILE A 319 16.18 -5.46 9.72
C ILE A 319 15.90 -6.32 10.98
N ASN A 320 14.66 -6.35 11.43
CA ASN A 320 14.22 -6.99 12.69
C ASN A 320 13.57 -8.36 12.44
#